data_6760673eb791d745989be6eb7e6b3e25
#
_entry.id   6760673eb791d745989be6eb7e6b3e25
#
_cell.length_a   1.000
_cell.length_b   1.000
_cell.length_c   1.000
_cell.angle_alpha   90.00
_cell.angle_beta   90.00
_cell.angle_gamma   90.00
#
_symmetry.space_group_name_H-M   'P 1'
#
loop_
_entity.id
_entity.type
_entity.pdbx_description
1 polymer ?
#
loop_
_entity_poly.entity_id
_entity_poly.type
_entity_poly.pdbx_seq_one_letter_code
_entity_poly.pdbx_strand_id
1 'polypeptide(L)'
;MKIAAVCGSFHKKEIEAMLEYAIDEAKKHSIEISEVVWVPGSMEVPLALNRVIVNYDAAICLGIIEKGETLHGSAMGNAVIKSVIDLQLAHNKPIGLGIIGPGAEPHHIEPRLEPHARAAVSALHTMS
;
A
#
# COMPACT_ATOMS: atom_id res chain seq x y z
N MET A 1 -4.77 17.25 -3.97
CA MET A 1 -3.49 16.49 -3.93
C MET A 1 -3.58 15.33 -4.90
N LYS A 2 -2.57 15.14 -5.72
CA LYS A 2 -2.49 14.01 -6.64
C LYS A 2 -1.52 12.98 -6.11
N ILE A 3 -1.93 11.71 -6.12
CA ILE A 3 -1.14 10.62 -5.59
C ILE A 3 -1.07 9.45 -6.58
N ALA A 4 -0.13 8.55 -6.36
CA ALA A 4 -0.05 7.28 -7.04
C ALA A 4 -0.40 6.14 -6.07
N ALA A 5 -0.94 5.06 -6.60
CA ALA A 5 -1.17 3.83 -5.86
C ALA A 5 -0.32 2.71 -6.47
N VAL A 6 0.48 2.04 -5.67
CA VAL A 6 1.24 0.86 -6.08
C VAL A 6 0.57 -0.37 -5.49
N CYS A 7 0.17 -1.28 -6.35
CA CYS A 7 -0.64 -2.45 -5.98
C CYS A 7 0.07 -3.74 -6.32
N GLY A 8 0.22 -4.63 -5.34
CA GLY A 8 0.71 -5.98 -5.58
C GLY A 8 -0.38 -6.85 -6.18
N SER A 9 -0.06 -7.61 -7.23
CA SER A 9 -1.04 -8.45 -7.91
C SER A 9 -1.20 -9.84 -7.31
N PHE A 10 -0.41 -10.19 -6.31
CA PHE A 10 -0.67 -11.38 -5.50
C PHE A 10 -1.97 -11.16 -4.73
N HIS A 11 -2.96 -12.01 -4.91
CA HIS A 11 -4.35 -11.79 -4.46
C HIS A 11 -5.00 -10.60 -5.19
N LYS A 12 -4.85 -10.55 -6.50
CA LYS A 12 -5.27 -9.38 -7.30
C LYS A 12 -6.73 -8.97 -7.08
N LYS A 13 -7.64 -9.94 -6.99
CA LYS A 13 -9.07 -9.66 -6.78
C LYS A 13 -9.31 -8.87 -5.49
N GLU A 14 -8.65 -9.28 -4.41
CA GLU A 14 -8.74 -8.63 -3.12
C GLU A 14 -8.11 -7.24 -3.17
N ILE A 15 -6.98 -7.10 -3.85
CA ILE A 15 -6.32 -5.80 -3.99
C ILE A 15 -7.14 -4.85 -4.87
N GLU A 16 -7.84 -5.34 -5.88
CA GLU A 16 -8.76 -4.50 -6.65
C GLU A 16 -9.88 -3.94 -5.77
N ALA A 17 -10.42 -4.75 -4.85
CA ALA A 17 -11.40 -4.26 -3.88
C ALA A 17 -10.80 -3.20 -2.96
N MET A 18 -9.58 -3.41 -2.46
CA MET A 18 -8.87 -2.40 -1.66
C MET A 18 -8.70 -1.10 -2.43
N LEU A 19 -8.34 -1.18 -3.70
CA LEU A 19 -8.17 0.01 -4.52
C LEU A 19 -9.48 0.81 -4.64
N GLU A 20 -10.60 0.14 -4.78
CA GLU A 20 -11.90 0.82 -4.82
C GLU A 20 -12.22 1.52 -3.50
N TYR A 21 -11.95 0.88 -2.35
CA TYR A 21 -12.10 1.53 -1.05
C TYR A 21 -11.17 2.73 -0.91
N ALA A 22 -9.94 2.61 -1.39
CA ALA A 22 -8.98 3.72 -1.36
C ALA A 22 -9.45 4.89 -2.22
N ILE A 23 -9.98 4.63 -3.41
CA ILE A 23 -10.52 5.67 -4.30
C ILE A 23 -11.71 6.38 -3.62
N ASP A 24 -12.60 5.62 -2.99
CA ASP A 24 -13.74 6.19 -2.27
C ASP A 24 -13.28 7.09 -1.12
N GLU A 25 -12.31 6.62 -0.32
CA GLU A 25 -11.78 7.41 0.77
C GLU A 25 -11.06 8.65 0.27
N ALA A 26 -10.32 8.55 -0.81
CA ALA A 26 -9.62 9.67 -1.42
C ALA A 26 -10.57 10.81 -1.81
N LYS A 27 -11.73 10.45 -2.35
CA LYS A 27 -12.76 11.44 -2.72
C LYS A 27 -13.25 12.25 -1.52
N LYS A 28 -13.32 11.64 -0.35
CA LYS A 28 -13.76 12.33 0.87
C LYS A 28 -12.77 13.41 1.32
N HIS A 29 -11.52 13.31 0.90
CA HIS A 29 -10.44 14.22 1.30
C HIS A 29 -9.91 15.07 0.15
N SER A 30 -10.61 15.10 -0.98
CA SER A 30 -10.17 15.80 -2.18
C SER A 30 -8.79 15.35 -2.68
N ILE A 31 -8.53 14.06 -2.55
CA ILE A 31 -7.32 13.41 -3.04
C ILE A 31 -7.66 12.66 -4.33
N GLU A 32 -6.83 12.83 -5.35
CA GLU A 32 -7.00 12.12 -6.62
C GLU A 32 -5.92 11.06 -6.76
N ILE A 33 -6.34 9.80 -6.94
CA ILE A 33 -5.42 8.72 -7.31
C ILE A 33 -5.23 8.81 -8.83
N SER A 34 -4.13 9.46 -9.24
CA SER A 34 -3.90 9.80 -10.65
C SER A 34 -3.22 8.69 -11.43
N GLU A 35 -2.54 7.79 -10.74
CA GLU A 35 -1.83 6.68 -11.38
C GLU A 35 -1.92 5.44 -10.51
N VAL A 36 -2.15 4.29 -11.14
CA VAL A 36 -2.13 2.99 -10.47
C VAL A 36 -1.07 2.14 -11.15
N VAL A 37 -0.12 1.67 -10.37
CA VAL A 37 0.97 0.80 -10.84
C VAL A 37 0.80 -0.58 -10.23
N TRP A 38 0.64 -1.59 -11.07
CA TRP A 38 0.56 -2.97 -10.63
C TRP A 38 1.94 -3.61 -10.67
N VAL A 39 2.32 -4.29 -9.60
CA VAL A 39 3.57 -5.04 -9.49
C VAL A 39 3.27 -6.49 -9.08
N PRO A 40 4.19 -7.44 -9.33
CA PRO A 40 3.92 -8.86 -9.05
C PRO A 40 3.60 -9.16 -7.59
N GLY A 41 4.33 -8.56 -6.65
CA GLY A 41 4.14 -8.81 -5.24
C GLY A 41 4.73 -7.71 -4.39
N SER A 42 4.67 -7.88 -3.06
CA SER A 42 5.10 -6.85 -2.12
C SER A 42 6.60 -6.54 -2.20
N MET A 43 7.42 -7.49 -2.65
CA MET A 43 8.87 -7.27 -2.82
C MET A 43 9.19 -6.22 -3.89
N GLU A 44 8.30 -6.03 -4.86
CA GLU A 44 8.49 -5.06 -5.94
C GLU A 44 7.89 -3.69 -5.63
N VAL A 45 7.14 -3.59 -4.55
CA VAL A 45 6.48 -2.34 -4.14
C VAL A 45 7.48 -1.22 -3.85
N PRO A 46 8.57 -1.45 -3.09
CA PRO A 46 9.49 -0.35 -2.79
C PRO A 46 10.10 0.29 -4.03
N LEU A 47 10.54 -0.51 -5.00
CA LEU A 47 11.12 0.05 -6.22
C LEU A 47 10.11 0.85 -7.02
N ALA A 48 8.89 0.33 -7.17
CA ALA A 48 7.83 1.03 -7.88
C ALA A 48 7.47 2.35 -7.18
N LEU A 49 7.37 2.34 -5.85
CA LEU A 49 7.14 3.56 -5.06
C LEU A 49 8.24 4.59 -5.30
N ASN A 50 9.49 4.16 -5.24
CA ASN A 50 10.62 5.05 -5.46
C ASN A 50 10.58 5.72 -6.84
N ARG A 51 10.11 4.99 -7.84
CA ARG A 51 10.00 5.50 -9.21
C ARG A 51 8.87 6.52 -9.39
N VAL A 52 7.71 6.27 -8.78
CA VAL A 52 6.54 7.13 -8.99
C VAL A 52 6.48 8.32 -8.06
N ILE A 53 7.00 8.19 -6.83
CA ILE A 53 6.82 9.22 -5.79
C ILE A 53 7.39 10.59 -6.20
N VAL A 54 8.38 10.61 -7.08
CA VAL A 54 8.99 11.86 -7.54
C VAL A 54 8.00 12.75 -8.29
N ASN A 55 6.96 12.17 -8.87
CA ASN A 55 5.97 12.88 -9.69
C ASN A 55 4.70 13.25 -8.93
N TYR A 56 4.59 12.86 -7.66
CA TYR A 56 3.36 13.03 -6.88
C TYR A 56 3.66 13.62 -5.51
N ASP A 57 2.62 14.15 -4.87
CA ASP A 57 2.75 14.71 -3.52
C ASP A 57 2.86 13.62 -2.46
N ALA A 58 2.31 12.44 -2.76
CA ALA A 58 2.26 11.31 -1.86
C ALA A 58 1.95 10.04 -2.65
N ALA A 59 1.97 8.90 -1.99
CA ALA A 59 1.57 7.62 -2.60
C ALA A 59 0.93 6.72 -1.55
N ILE A 60 0.22 5.70 -2.03
CA ILE A 60 -0.19 4.58 -1.18
C ILE A 60 0.34 3.29 -1.79
N CYS A 61 0.48 2.26 -0.96
CA CYS A 61 0.74 0.92 -1.45
C CYS A 61 -0.27 -0.06 -0.85
N LEU A 62 -0.73 -0.98 -1.68
CA LEU A 62 -1.71 -2.00 -1.32
C LEU A 62 -1.14 -3.37 -1.63
N GLY A 63 -1.25 -4.29 -0.68
CA GLY A 63 -0.72 -5.63 -0.84
C GLY A 63 -1.13 -6.56 0.28
N ILE A 64 -0.83 -7.84 0.10
CA ILE A 64 -1.10 -8.86 1.10
C ILE A 64 0.16 -9.71 1.25
N ILE A 65 0.67 -9.83 2.47
CA ILE A 65 1.80 -10.68 2.79
C ILE A 65 1.30 -11.78 3.72
N GLU A 66 1.14 -12.98 3.17
CA GLU A 66 0.66 -14.12 3.94
C GLU A 66 1.71 -14.61 4.93
N LYS A 67 1.22 -15.30 5.98
CA LYS A 67 2.09 -15.93 6.97
C LYS A 67 2.99 -16.99 6.34
N GLY A 68 2.42 -17.83 5.45
CA GLY A 68 3.14 -18.95 4.86
C GLY A 68 3.49 -20.02 5.89
N GLU A 69 4.28 -21.01 5.44
CA GLU A 69 4.70 -22.13 6.29
C GLU A 69 6.06 -21.90 6.95
N THR A 70 6.77 -20.84 6.53
CA THR A 70 8.12 -20.53 7.02
C THR A 70 8.19 -19.09 7.51
N LEU A 71 9.33 -18.69 8.06
CA LEU A 71 9.57 -17.30 8.47
C LEU A 71 9.87 -16.36 7.31
N HIS A 72 9.87 -16.87 6.07
CA HIS A 72 10.15 -16.06 4.88
C HIS A 72 9.17 -14.89 4.73
N GLY A 73 7.88 -15.14 4.89
CA GLY A 73 6.86 -14.09 4.78
C GLY A 73 7.06 -12.98 5.82
N SER A 74 7.41 -13.36 7.05
CA SER A 74 7.68 -12.40 8.11
C SER A 74 8.93 -11.56 7.81
N ALA A 75 10.01 -12.21 7.39
CA ALA A 75 11.25 -11.50 7.04
C ALA A 75 11.04 -10.55 5.86
N MET A 76 10.35 -11.00 4.82
CA MET A 76 10.01 -10.20 3.65
C MET A 76 9.15 -9.00 4.05
N GLY A 77 8.10 -9.23 4.84
CA GLY A 77 7.18 -8.19 5.26
C GLY A 77 7.87 -7.11 6.08
N ASN A 78 8.73 -7.49 7.00
CA ASN A 78 9.49 -6.53 7.80
C ASN A 78 10.41 -5.68 6.91
N ALA A 79 11.07 -6.31 5.93
CA ALA A 79 11.95 -5.59 5.01
C ALA A 79 11.16 -4.62 4.12
N VAL A 80 9.99 -5.03 3.62
CA VAL A 80 9.13 -4.17 2.80
C VAL A 80 8.64 -2.97 3.60
N ILE A 81 8.13 -3.19 4.81
CA ILE A 81 7.64 -2.11 5.67
C ILE A 81 8.74 -1.12 5.98
N LYS A 82 9.93 -1.61 6.34
CA LYS A 82 11.08 -0.74 6.60
C LYS A 82 11.44 0.08 5.36
N SER A 83 11.45 -0.54 4.19
CA SER A 83 11.77 0.15 2.93
C SER A 83 10.77 1.26 2.62
N VAL A 84 9.49 1.05 2.89
CA VAL A 84 8.45 2.07 2.69
C VAL A 84 8.68 3.26 3.63
N ILE A 85 9.01 2.98 4.91
CA ILE A 85 9.32 4.04 5.88
C ILE A 85 10.55 4.83 5.42
N ASP A 86 11.60 4.13 4.98
CA ASP A 86 12.81 4.78 4.48
C ASP A 86 12.54 5.68 3.28
N LEU A 87 11.64 5.27 2.38
CA LEU A 87 11.24 6.08 1.22
C LEU A 87 10.51 7.36 1.63
N GLN A 88 9.61 7.27 2.62
CA GLN A 88 8.95 8.46 3.16
C GLN A 88 9.96 9.47 3.69
N LEU A 89 10.95 9.01 4.42
CA LEU A 89 11.98 9.86 4.99
C LEU A 89 12.89 10.45 3.91
N ALA A 90 13.28 9.63 2.93
CA ALA A 90 14.17 10.06 1.85
C ALA A 90 13.53 11.11 0.96
N HIS A 91 12.25 10.98 0.65
CA HIS A 91 11.54 11.89 -0.24
C HIS A 91 10.80 13.00 0.50
N ASN A 92 10.70 12.92 1.83
CA ASN A 92 9.91 13.82 2.66
C ASN A 92 8.47 13.94 2.14
N LYS A 93 7.89 12.80 1.80
CA LYS A 93 6.53 12.67 1.30
C LYS A 93 5.83 11.52 2.00
N PRO A 94 4.56 11.65 2.37
CA PRO A 94 3.87 10.55 3.04
C PRO A 94 3.56 9.41 2.07
N ILE A 95 3.72 8.19 2.54
CA ILE A 95 3.32 6.98 1.83
C ILE A 95 2.40 6.19 2.75
N GLY A 96 1.14 6.05 2.36
CA GLY A 96 0.16 5.29 3.12
C GLY A 96 0.38 3.79 2.94
N LEU A 97 0.54 3.07 4.05
CA LEU A 97 0.79 1.63 4.04
C LEU A 97 -0.51 0.85 4.17
N GLY A 98 -1.01 0.34 3.06
CA GLY A 98 -2.20 -0.50 3.00
C GLY A 98 -1.86 -1.97 2.77
N ILE A 99 -0.73 -2.43 3.29
CA ILE A 99 -0.33 -3.83 3.18
C ILE A 99 -0.87 -4.60 4.38
N ILE A 100 -1.59 -5.70 4.09
CA ILE A 100 -2.09 -6.62 5.11
C ILE A 100 -1.01 -7.66 5.37
N GLY A 101 -0.61 -7.81 6.63
CA GLY A 101 0.50 -8.67 7.03
C GLY A 101 1.76 -7.86 7.35
N PRO A 102 2.90 -8.53 7.60
CA PRO A 102 3.10 -9.97 7.48
C PRO A 102 2.32 -10.78 8.51
N GLY A 103 2.20 -12.09 8.25
CA GLY A 103 1.54 -12.99 9.18
C GLY A 103 0.05 -13.17 8.92
N ALA A 104 -0.47 -12.68 7.78
CA ALA A 104 -1.88 -12.85 7.45
C ALA A 104 -2.22 -14.30 7.12
N GLU A 105 -3.24 -14.82 7.78
CA GLU A 105 -3.87 -16.09 7.44
C GLU A 105 -5.12 -15.82 6.60
N PRO A 106 -5.66 -16.83 5.87
CA PRO A 106 -6.78 -16.57 4.96
C PRO A 106 -7.96 -15.83 5.59
N HIS A 107 -8.31 -16.16 6.82
CA HIS A 107 -9.44 -15.53 7.52
C HIS A 107 -9.17 -14.08 7.96
N HIS A 108 -7.91 -13.63 7.93
CA HIS A 108 -7.55 -12.26 8.27
C HIS A 108 -7.73 -11.29 7.11
N ILE A 109 -7.77 -11.80 5.87
CA ILE A 109 -7.69 -10.95 4.67
C ILE A 109 -8.96 -10.14 4.46
N GLU A 110 -10.08 -10.81 4.29
CA GLU A 110 -11.36 -10.16 3.94
C GLU A 110 -11.76 -9.05 4.92
N PRO A 111 -11.73 -9.28 6.25
CA PRO A 111 -12.13 -8.24 7.21
C PRO A 111 -11.21 -7.01 7.19
N ARG A 112 -10.00 -7.12 6.63
CA ARG A 112 -9.00 -6.05 6.64
C ARG A 112 -8.92 -5.27 5.35
N LEU A 113 -9.59 -5.71 4.29
CA LEU A 113 -9.51 -5.04 2.98
C LEU A 113 -9.91 -3.57 3.08
N GLU A 114 -11.08 -3.31 3.60
CA GLU A 114 -11.60 -1.94 3.72
C GLU A 114 -10.82 -1.10 4.73
N PRO A 115 -10.65 -1.53 6.00
CA PRO A 115 -9.96 -0.71 6.98
C PRO A 115 -8.54 -0.34 6.58
N HIS A 116 -7.77 -1.27 6.06
CA HIS A 116 -6.38 -1.01 5.65
C HIS A 116 -6.30 -0.06 4.46
N ALA A 117 -7.17 -0.23 3.47
CA ALA A 117 -7.19 0.64 2.30
C ALA A 117 -7.55 2.07 2.67
N ARG A 118 -8.60 2.24 3.49
CA ARG A 118 -9.04 3.57 3.92
C ARG A 118 -8.02 4.23 4.83
N ALA A 119 -7.40 3.49 5.73
CA ALA A 119 -6.39 4.02 6.65
C ALA A 119 -5.16 4.52 5.89
N ALA A 120 -4.74 3.85 4.82
CA ALA A 120 -3.63 4.30 4.00
C ALA A 120 -3.88 5.70 3.43
N VAL A 121 -5.08 5.95 2.91
CA VAL A 121 -5.46 7.26 2.36
C VAL A 121 -5.63 8.29 3.47
N SER A 122 -6.27 7.92 4.58
CA SER A 122 -6.46 8.84 5.71
C SER A 122 -5.13 9.33 6.28
N ALA A 123 -4.11 8.47 6.30
CA ALA A 123 -2.77 8.86 6.74
C ALA A 123 -2.20 9.98 5.87
N LEU A 124 -2.41 9.93 4.56
CA LEU A 124 -1.96 10.99 3.65
C LEU A 124 -2.64 12.31 3.97
N HIS A 125 -3.95 12.27 4.21
CA HIS A 125 -4.72 13.47 4.56
C HIS A 125 -4.20 14.11 5.85
N THR A 126 -3.92 13.30 6.85
CA THR A 126 -3.41 13.78 8.14
C THR A 126 -2.01 14.39 8.02
N MET A 127 -1.18 13.82 7.16
CA MET A 127 0.23 14.23 7.01
C MET A 127 0.46 15.30 5.95
N SER A 128 -0.57 15.71 5.26
CA SER A 128 -0.43 16.77 4.23
C SER A 128 -0.63 18.19 4.77
#